data_88727585a75bd727fcd08c5047c5c698
#
_entry.id   88727585a75bd727fcd08c5047c5c698
#
_cell.length_a   1.000
_cell.length_b   1.000
_cell.length_c   1.000
_cell.angle_alpha   90.00
_cell.angle_beta   90.00
_cell.angle_gamma   90.00
#
_symmetry.space_group_name_H-M   'P 1'
#
loop_
_entity.id
_entity.type
_entity.pdbx_description
1 polymer ?
#
loop_
_entity_poly.entity_id
_entity_poly.type
_entity_poly.pdbx_seq_one_letter_code
_entity_poly.pdbx_strand_id
1 'polypeptide(L)'
;ILLTKMKNYGIRGIIHSWFKNYLTDRVQFTAIDNFHSELRKISYGVPQGSVLGPLLFLIYINDIHRAVQGQHISLFADDTNLCIHGLTFSELSQKVNNNLDALYDWFISNRLSISIDKTGFTIFPETNGSNINIKIGNSNLKMVNSCKYLGLVIDDKLRWDDHIKYIYKKLIKFV
;
A
#
# COMPACT_ATOMS: atom_id res chain seq x y z
N ILE A 1 14.48 2.16 -11.12
CA ILE A 1 13.99 2.75 -9.85
C ILE A 1 14.64 2.05 -8.66
N LEU A 2 14.36 0.75 -8.36
CA LEU A 2 14.88 0.06 -7.17
C LEU A 2 16.41 0.16 -7.04
N LEU A 3 17.15 -0.16 -8.08
CA LEU A 3 18.63 -0.07 -8.08
C LEU A 3 19.15 1.34 -7.80
N THR A 4 18.42 2.37 -8.26
CA THR A 4 18.75 3.77 -7.96
C THR A 4 18.49 4.09 -6.49
N LYS A 5 17.34 3.66 -5.94
CA LYS A 5 17.04 3.81 -4.51
C LYS A 5 18.08 3.11 -3.64
N MET A 6 18.48 1.90 -3.98
CA MET A 6 19.52 1.16 -3.27
C MET A 6 20.84 1.95 -3.22
N LYS A 7 21.26 2.57 -4.34
CA LYS A 7 22.44 3.46 -4.35
C LYS A 7 22.31 4.64 -3.39
N ASN A 8 21.10 5.26 -3.35
CA ASN A 8 20.81 6.38 -2.47
C ASN A 8 20.82 5.97 -0.99
N TYR A 9 20.46 4.71 -0.69
CA TYR A 9 20.58 4.13 0.65
C TYR A 9 21.99 3.62 0.99
N GLY A 10 22.98 3.86 0.13
CA GLY A 10 24.37 3.49 0.39
C GLY A 10 24.77 2.10 -0.09
N ILE A 11 23.89 1.34 -0.73
CA ILE A 11 24.21 0.03 -1.30
C ILE A 11 24.94 0.23 -2.62
N ARG A 12 26.26 0.04 -2.62
CA ARG A 12 27.17 0.37 -3.74
C ARG A 12 28.14 -0.78 -4.03
N GLY A 13 28.97 -0.60 -5.06
CA GLY A 13 30.06 -1.53 -5.39
C GLY A 13 29.57 -2.93 -5.77
N ILE A 14 30.27 -3.93 -5.29
CA ILE A 14 30.02 -5.36 -5.61
C ILE A 14 28.60 -5.79 -5.23
N ILE A 15 28.10 -5.35 -4.06
CA ILE A 15 26.77 -5.67 -3.58
C ILE A 15 25.71 -5.13 -4.55
N HIS A 16 25.83 -3.88 -4.98
CA HIS A 16 24.91 -3.30 -5.94
C HIS A 16 24.95 -4.02 -7.30
N SER A 17 26.13 -4.41 -7.77
CA SER A 17 26.30 -5.18 -9.01
C SER A 17 25.64 -6.56 -8.89
N TRP A 18 25.77 -7.20 -7.74
CA TRP A 18 25.09 -8.45 -7.46
C TRP A 18 23.57 -8.32 -7.56
N PHE A 19 22.98 -7.29 -6.93
CA PHE A 19 21.53 -7.03 -7.04
C PHE A 19 21.11 -6.71 -8.47
N LYS A 20 21.95 -5.98 -9.23
CA LYS A 20 21.68 -5.74 -10.63
C LYS A 20 21.57 -7.05 -11.40
N ASN A 21 22.52 -7.96 -11.24
CA ASN A 21 22.50 -9.28 -11.90
C ASN A 21 21.29 -10.11 -11.44
N TYR A 22 20.97 -10.08 -10.14
CA TYR A 22 19.81 -10.78 -9.58
C TYR A 22 18.47 -10.32 -10.17
N LEU A 23 18.33 -9.05 -10.55
CA LEU A 23 17.09 -8.44 -11.01
C LEU A 23 16.98 -8.32 -12.54
N THR A 24 18.08 -8.46 -13.28
CA THR A 24 18.09 -8.29 -14.74
C THR A 24 18.09 -9.62 -15.48
N ASP A 25 17.64 -9.58 -16.73
CA ASP A 25 17.66 -10.71 -17.69
C ASP A 25 16.99 -11.99 -17.17
N ARG A 26 15.97 -11.82 -16.34
CA ARG A 26 15.21 -12.93 -15.80
C ARG A 26 14.18 -13.43 -16.81
N VAL A 27 14.01 -14.73 -16.81
CA VAL A 27 12.98 -15.44 -17.58
C VAL A 27 12.18 -16.33 -16.65
N GLN A 28 10.95 -16.61 -17.01
CA GLN A 28 10.09 -17.55 -16.32
C GLN A 28 9.37 -18.46 -17.31
N PHE A 29 9.02 -19.62 -16.84
CA PHE A 29 8.12 -20.57 -17.51
C PHE A 29 7.25 -21.26 -16.47
N THR A 30 6.14 -21.84 -16.90
CA THR A 30 5.28 -22.68 -16.08
C THR A 30 5.55 -24.14 -16.40
N ALA A 31 5.77 -24.95 -15.38
CA ALA A 31 5.92 -26.39 -15.49
C ALA A 31 4.73 -27.10 -14.83
N ILE A 32 4.10 -28.02 -15.56
CA ILE A 32 3.05 -28.89 -15.06
C ILE A 32 3.41 -30.31 -15.52
N ASP A 33 3.69 -31.17 -14.59
CA ASP A 33 4.23 -32.53 -14.85
C ASP A 33 5.49 -32.46 -15.74
N ASN A 34 5.43 -33.06 -16.94
CA ASN A 34 6.52 -33.05 -17.91
C ASN A 34 6.38 -31.98 -19.01
N PHE A 35 5.39 -31.11 -18.90
CA PHE A 35 5.16 -30.05 -19.89
C PHE A 35 5.66 -28.71 -19.38
N HIS A 36 6.33 -27.96 -20.25
CA HIS A 36 6.85 -26.63 -19.97
C HIS A 36 6.27 -25.62 -20.96
N SER A 37 5.87 -24.46 -20.46
CA SER A 37 5.50 -23.34 -21.33
C SER A 37 6.74 -22.73 -22.00
N GLU A 38 6.53 -21.84 -22.95
CA GLU A 38 7.61 -21.03 -23.49
C GLU A 38 8.24 -20.15 -22.40
N LEU A 39 9.53 -19.89 -22.55
CA LEU A 39 10.28 -18.93 -21.72
C LEU A 39 9.79 -17.50 -22.01
N ARG A 40 9.39 -16.80 -20.97
CA ARG A 40 9.00 -15.38 -21.06
C ARG A 40 9.89 -14.50 -20.22
N LYS A 41 10.32 -13.37 -20.81
CA LYS A 41 11.16 -12.39 -20.11
C LYS A 41 10.34 -11.66 -19.04
N ILE A 42 10.91 -11.51 -17.84
CA ILE A 42 10.34 -10.70 -16.75
C ILE A 42 10.92 -9.30 -16.85
N SER A 43 10.07 -8.31 -17.10
CA SER A 43 10.49 -6.92 -17.28
C SER A 43 10.39 -6.08 -16.00
N TYR A 44 9.61 -6.53 -15.00
CA TYR A 44 9.36 -5.81 -13.74
C TYR A 44 8.97 -6.79 -12.63
N GLY A 45 9.03 -6.28 -11.39
CA GLY A 45 8.77 -7.07 -10.20
C GLY A 45 10.01 -7.76 -9.65
N VAL A 46 9.81 -8.42 -8.51
CA VAL A 46 10.80 -9.27 -7.85
C VAL A 46 10.28 -10.71 -7.85
N PRO A 47 11.16 -11.72 -7.72
CA PRO A 47 10.72 -13.11 -7.69
C PRO A 47 9.76 -13.34 -6.52
N GLN A 48 8.54 -13.75 -6.81
CA GLN A 48 7.60 -14.18 -5.76
C GLN A 48 8.13 -15.45 -5.08
N GLY A 49 7.98 -15.51 -3.76
CA GLY A 49 8.49 -16.62 -2.94
C GLY A 49 10.00 -16.56 -2.66
N SER A 50 10.72 -15.57 -3.16
CA SER A 50 12.13 -15.38 -2.79
C SER A 50 12.26 -14.76 -1.40
N VAL A 51 13.31 -15.13 -0.67
CA VAL A 51 13.64 -14.55 0.64
C VAL A 51 13.90 -13.03 0.54
N LEU A 52 14.44 -12.57 -0.57
CA LEU A 52 14.77 -11.16 -0.80
C LEU A 52 13.59 -10.31 -1.28
N GLY A 53 12.53 -10.92 -1.82
CA GLY A 53 11.38 -10.19 -2.36
C GLY A 53 10.79 -9.18 -1.39
N PRO A 54 10.40 -9.57 -0.18
CA PRO A 54 9.87 -8.66 0.83
C PRO A 54 10.84 -7.53 1.21
N LEU A 55 12.12 -7.84 1.40
CA LEU A 55 13.14 -6.85 1.72
C LEU A 55 13.31 -5.82 0.60
N LEU A 56 13.35 -6.26 -0.64
CA LEU A 56 13.47 -5.39 -1.81
C LEU A 56 12.24 -4.50 -1.98
N PHE A 57 11.05 -5.01 -1.66
CA PHE A 57 9.83 -4.21 -1.63
C PHE A 57 9.88 -3.14 -0.54
N LEU A 58 10.32 -3.47 0.68
CA LEU A 58 10.50 -2.49 1.76
C LEU A 58 11.48 -1.38 1.36
N ILE A 59 12.61 -1.72 0.75
CA ILE A 59 13.57 -0.73 0.21
C ILE A 59 12.90 0.14 -0.88
N TYR A 60 12.05 -0.47 -1.69
CA TYR A 60 11.37 0.22 -2.78
C TYR A 60 10.37 1.26 -2.29
N ILE A 61 9.58 0.94 -1.26
CA ILE A 61 8.50 1.78 -0.75
C ILE A 61 8.95 2.76 0.35
N ASN A 62 10.14 2.57 0.91
CA ASN A 62 10.59 3.25 2.13
C ASN A 62 10.58 4.79 2.06
N ASP A 63 10.70 5.38 0.89
CA ASP A 63 10.72 6.84 0.71
C ASP A 63 9.33 7.47 0.50
N ILE A 64 8.25 6.69 0.55
CA ILE A 64 6.86 7.17 0.39
C ILE A 64 6.49 8.25 1.42
N HIS A 65 7.07 8.17 2.64
CA HIS A 65 6.84 9.16 3.69
C HIS A 65 7.23 10.59 3.29
N ARG A 66 8.10 10.73 2.29
CA ARG A 66 8.50 12.05 1.75
C ARG A 66 7.43 12.71 0.89
N ALA A 67 6.46 11.91 0.42
CA ALA A 67 5.34 12.44 -0.36
C ALA A 67 4.30 13.10 0.55
N VAL A 68 4.16 12.69 1.81
CA VAL A 68 3.18 13.22 2.74
C VAL A 68 3.83 14.18 3.72
N GLN A 69 3.42 15.45 3.70
CA GLN A 69 4.04 16.47 4.53
C GLN A 69 3.35 16.55 5.90
N GLY A 70 4.12 16.23 6.96
CA GLY A 70 3.67 16.39 8.35
C GLY A 70 2.50 15.48 8.76
N GLN A 71 2.19 14.44 7.99
CA GLN A 71 1.13 13.50 8.27
C GLN A 71 1.70 12.13 8.66
N HIS A 72 0.93 11.37 9.45
CA HIS A 72 1.34 10.04 9.84
C HIS A 72 0.98 9.01 8.75
N ILE A 73 2.00 8.43 8.15
CA ILE A 73 1.85 7.30 7.22
C ILE A 73 2.37 6.03 7.87
N SER A 74 1.60 4.96 7.78
CA SER A 74 1.96 3.64 8.30
C SER A 74 1.89 2.62 7.18
N LEU A 75 2.94 1.81 7.07
CA LEU A 75 3.11 0.81 6.01
C LEU A 75 3.18 -0.58 6.63
N PHE A 76 2.48 -1.52 6.03
CA PHE A 76 2.61 -2.93 6.35
C PHE A 76 2.54 -3.74 5.04
N ALA A 77 3.68 -4.21 4.58
CA ALA A 77 3.83 -4.76 3.22
C ALA A 77 3.27 -3.78 2.16
N ASP A 78 2.24 -4.19 1.43
CA ASP A 78 1.53 -3.39 0.42
C ASP A 78 0.40 -2.52 1.00
N ASP A 79 -0.02 -2.76 2.25
CA ASP A 79 -1.03 -1.93 2.91
C ASP A 79 -0.42 -0.59 3.33
N THR A 80 -1.03 0.49 2.83
CA THR A 80 -0.64 1.87 3.14
C THR A 80 -1.79 2.56 3.86
N ASN A 81 -1.52 3.10 5.06
CA ASN A 81 -2.51 3.83 5.84
C ASN A 81 -2.01 5.24 6.12
N LEU A 82 -2.87 6.22 5.89
CA LEU A 82 -2.60 7.63 6.09
C LEU A 82 -3.58 8.19 7.12
N CYS A 83 -3.07 8.74 8.22
CA CYS A 83 -3.86 9.40 9.24
C CYS A 83 -3.65 10.91 9.14
N ILE A 84 -4.75 11.63 8.96
CA ILE A 84 -4.76 13.09 8.83
C ILE A 84 -5.73 13.67 9.84
N HIS A 85 -5.35 14.77 10.47
CA HIS A 85 -6.20 15.51 11.38
C HIS A 85 -6.41 16.96 10.92
N GLY A 86 -7.57 17.51 11.24
CA GLY A 86 -7.92 18.91 10.97
C GLY A 86 -8.91 19.42 12.01
N LEU A 87 -8.93 20.72 12.24
CA LEU A 87 -9.83 21.36 13.18
C LEU A 87 -11.23 21.58 12.60
N THR A 88 -11.32 21.70 11.27
CA THR A 88 -12.58 21.87 10.53
C THR A 88 -12.65 20.86 9.38
N PHE A 89 -13.87 20.56 8.91
CA PHE A 89 -14.06 19.69 7.75
C PHE A 89 -13.45 20.25 6.47
N SER A 90 -13.50 21.56 6.28
CA SER A 90 -12.89 22.21 5.11
C SER A 90 -11.38 22.04 5.13
N GLU A 91 -10.73 22.29 6.26
CA GLU A 91 -9.30 22.09 6.45
C GLU A 91 -8.91 20.61 6.26
N LEU A 92 -9.69 19.72 6.87
CA LEU A 92 -9.44 18.27 6.76
C LEU A 92 -9.53 17.81 5.31
N SER A 93 -10.60 18.19 4.59
CA SER A 93 -10.78 17.84 3.18
C SER A 93 -9.65 18.34 2.31
N GLN A 94 -9.22 19.58 2.51
CA GLN A 94 -8.11 20.17 1.76
C GLN A 94 -6.79 19.44 2.06
N LYS A 95 -6.47 19.20 3.34
CA LYS A 95 -5.27 18.46 3.74
C LYS A 95 -5.24 17.04 3.17
N VAL A 96 -6.38 16.33 3.23
CA VAL A 96 -6.49 14.98 2.72
C VAL A 96 -6.24 14.95 1.22
N ASN A 97 -6.95 15.78 0.44
CA ASN A 97 -6.81 15.80 -1.00
C ASN A 97 -5.38 16.18 -1.42
N ASN A 98 -4.78 17.21 -0.82
CA ASN A 98 -3.39 17.59 -1.13
C ASN A 98 -2.38 16.46 -0.88
N ASN A 99 -2.54 15.73 0.24
CA ASN A 99 -1.66 14.59 0.54
C ASN A 99 -1.91 13.39 -0.37
N LEU A 100 -3.17 13.14 -0.75
CA LEU A 100 -3.51 12.07 -1.69
C LEU A 100 -3.01 12.36 -3.11
N ASP A 101 -3.04 13.62 -3.55
CA ASP A 101 -2.46 14.03 -4.83
C ASP A 101 -0.95 13.79 -4.84
N ALA A 102 -0.25 14.20 -3.79
CA ALA A 102 1.20 13.97 -3.66
C ALA A 102 1.55 12.47 -3.58
N LEU A 103 0.73 11.67 -2.88
CA LEU A 103 0.87 10.22 -2.87
C LEU A 103 0.63 9.61 -4.25
N TYR A 104 -0.40 10.06 -4.95
CA TYR A 104 -0.70 9.59 -6.30
C TYR A 104 0.46 9.84 -7.25
N ASP A 105 1.04 11.04 -7.24
CA ASP A 105 2.21 11.38 -8.03
C ASP A 105 3.43 10.52 -7.67
N TRP A 106 3.60 10.23 -6.36
CA TRP A 106 4.65 9.32 -5.92
C TRP A 106 4.43 7.89 -6.45
N PHE A 107 3.20 7.35 -6.40
CA PHE A 107 2.89 6.03 -6.94
C PHE A 107 3.15 5.95 -8.44
N ILE A 108 2.68 6.93 -9.21
CA ILE A 108 2.92 7.00 -10.66
C ILE A 108 4.43 7.06 -10.97
N SER A 109 5.17 7.93 -10.26
CA SER A 109 6.63 8.08 -10.44
C SER A 109 7.38 6.79 -10.11
N ASN A 110 6.86 6.00 -9.18
CA ASN A 110 7.41 4.70 -8.81
C ASN A 110 6.79 3.52 -9.59
N ARG A 111 5.96 3.78 -10.60
CA ARG A 111 5.31 2.74 -11.42
C ARG A 111 4.54 1.71 -10.58
N LEU A 112 3.88 2.19 -9.55
CA LEU A 112 2.96 1.42 -8.71
C LEU A 112 1.53 1.83 -9.01
N SER A 113 0.63 0.85 -9.02
CA SER A 113 -0.81 1.08 -9.23
C SER A 113 -1.55 1.00 -7.90
N ILE A 114 -2.48 1.93 -7.69
CA ILE A 114 -3.36 1.94 -6.53
C ILE A 114 -4.64 1.18 -6.89
N SER A 115 -5.07 0.27 -6.02
CA SER A 115 -6.35 -0.40 -6.17
C SER A 115 -7.46 0.47 -5.58
N ILE A 116 -8.12 1.27 -6.41
CA ILE A 116 -9.19 2.19 -5.99
C ILE A 116 -10.34 1.43 -5.32
N ASP A 117 -10.72 0.26 -5.83
CA ASP A 117 -11.81 -0.54 -5.27
C ASP A 117 -11.56 -1.04 -3.84
N LYS A 118 -10.28 -1.16 -3.46
CA LYS A 118 -9.84 -1.55 -2.11
C LYS A 118 -9.49 -0.36 -1.23
N THR A 119 -9.45 0.84 -1.80
CA THR A 119 -9.08 2.06 -1.08
C THR A 119 -10.33 2.79 -0.62
N GLY A 120 -10.41 3.11 0.65
CA GLY A 120 -11.50 3.87 1.25
C GLY A 120 -11.00 4.74 2.39
N PHE A 121 -11.87 5.56 2.93
CA PHE A 121 -11.56 6.39 4.09
C PHE A 121 -12.65 6.33 5.14
N THR A 122 -12.28 6.54 6.40
CA THR A 122 -13.17 6.64 7.55
C THR A 122 -12.87 7.94 8.29
N ILE A 123 -13.91 8.60 8.79
CA ILE A 123 -13.78 9.84 9.57
C ILE A 123 -14.12 9.55 11.03
N PHE A 124 -13.30 10.05 11.94
CA PHE A 124 -13.50 9.94 13.40
C PHE A 124 -13.58 11.34 14.03
N PRO A 125 -14.53 11.61 14.94
CA PRO A 125 -15.70 10.81 15.24
C PRO A 125 -16.71 10.81 14.08
N GLU A 126 -17.68 9.89 14.14
CA GLU A 126 -18.79 9.85 13.18
C GLU A 126 -19.44 11.24 13.03
N THR A 127 -19.64 11.65 11.79
CA THR A 127 -20.20 12.96 11.48
C THR A 127 -21.44 12.80 10.61
N ASN A 128 -22.60 13.03 11.23
CA ASN A 128 -23.86 13.01 10.50
C ASN A 128 -23.92 14.16 9.49
N GLY A 129 -23.96 13.85 8.19
CA GLY A 129 -24.28 14.78 7.12
C GLY A 129 -23.12 15.55 6.49
N SER A 130 -21.88 15.29 6.83
CA SER A 130 -20.73 15.94 6.17
C SER A 130 -20.40 15.25 4.84
N ASN A 131 -20.76 15.90 3.75
CA ASN A 131 -20.43 15.41 2.40
C ASN A 131 -18.99 15.81 2.07
N ILE A 132 -18.01 14.99 2.49
CA ILE A 132 -16.61 15.22 2.15
C ILE A 132 -16.29 14.48 0.86
N ASN A 133 -15.84 15.22 -0.14
CA ASN A 133 -15.37 14.63 -1.40
C ASN A 133 -13.86 14.44 -1.34
N ILE A 134 -13.45 13.18 -1.19
CA ILE A 134 -12.04 12.75 -1.16
C ILE A 134 -11.72 12.06 -2.48
N LYS A 135 -10.63 12.50 -3.12
CA LYS A 135 -10.18 11.97 -4.40
C LYS A 135 -8.74 11.51 -4.33
N ILE A 136 -8.41 10.56 -5.19
CA ILE A 136 -7.03 10.19 -5.48
C ILE A 136 -6.87 10.11 -7.01
N GLY A 137 -6.03 10.96 -7.57
CA GLY A 137 -6.01 11.19 -9.01
C GLY A 137 -7.40 11.60 -9.51
N ASN A 138 -7.94 10.89 -10.51
CA ASN A 138 -9.26 11.15 -11.07
C ASN A 138 -10.41 10.36 -10.41
N SER A 139 -10.15 9.59 -9.36
CA SER A 139 -11.12 8.69 -8.75
C SER A 139 -11.60 9.18 -7.40
N ASN A 140 -12.92 9.18 -7.17
CA ASN A 140 -13.49 9.46 -5.86
C ASN A 140 -13.31 8.23 -4.97
N LEU A 141 -12.85 8.44 -3.73
CA LEU A 141 -12.78 7.41 -2.73
C LEU A 141 -14.12 7.24 -2.02
N LYS A 142 -14.40 6.01 -1.60
CA LYS A 142 -15.61 5.69 -0.84
C LYS A 142 -15.38 5.91 0.65
N MET A 143 -16.29 6.61 1.30
CA MET A 143 -16.37 6.62 2.74
C MET A 143 -16.90 5.27 3.22
N VAL A 144 -16.24 4.69 4.21
CA VAL A 144 -16.63 3.41 4.82
C VAL A 144 -16.79 3.59 6.33
N ASN A 145 -17.79 2.94 6.90
CA ASN A 145 -18.09 3.02 8.33
C ASN A 145 -17.14 2.17 9.17
N SER A 146 -16.46 1.21 8.54
CA SER A 146 -15.42 0.43 9.20
C SER A 146 -14.32 0.07 8.19
N CYS A 147 -13.10 -0.02 8.67
CA CYS A 147 -11.94 -0.46 7.89
C CYS A 147 -11.19 -1.57 8.62
N LYS A 148 -10.53 -2.43 7.84
CA LYS A 148 -9.65 -3.45 8.40
C LYS A 148 -8.20 -2.94 8.37
N TYR A 149 -7.60 -2.83 9.55
CA TYR A 149 -6.22 -2.41 9.73
C TYR A 149 -5.43 -3.47 10.50
N LEU A 150 -4.44 -4.07 9.88
CA LEU A 150 -3.56 -5.10 10.46
C LEU A 150 -4.30 -6.22 11.22
N GLY A 151 -5.44 -6.64 10.67
CA GLY A 151 -6.28 -7.69 11.29
C GLY A 151 -7.34 -7.20 12.26
N LEU A 152 -7.28 -5.93 12.67
CA LEU A 152 -8.33 -5.27 13.45
C LEU A 152 -9.37 -4.68 12.52
N VAL A 153 -10.65 -4.76 12.90
CA VAL A 153 -11.73 -4.00 12.26
C VAL A 153 -12.01 -2.80 13.15
N ILE A 154 -11.82 -1.61 12.60
CA ILE A 154 -12.00 -0.33 13.29
C ILE A 154 -13.23 0.33 12.70
N ASP A 155 -14.25 0.58 13.52
CA ASP A 155 -15.45 1.29 13.13
C ASP A 155 -15.33 2.80 13.42
N ASP A 156 -16.15 3.62 12.74
CA ASP A 156 -16.19 5.09 12.83
C ASP A 156 -16.54 5.62 14.23
N LYS A 157 -17.08 4.76 15.09
CA LYS A 157 -17.45 5.06 16.50
C LYS A 157 -16.42 4.56 17.50
N LEU A 158 -15.42 3.80 17.07
CA LEU A 158 -14.40 3.14 17.90
C LEU A 158 -15.00 2.24 19.00
N ARG A 159 -16.12 1.55 18.70
CA ARG A 159 -16.85 0.69 19.68
C ARG A 159 -16.41 -0.76 19.64
N TRP A 160 -15.65 -1.17 18.64
CA TRP A 160 -15.16 -2.53 18.47
C TRP A 160 -16.25 -3.59 18.18
N ASP A 161 -17.51 -3.21 18.01
CA ASP A 161 -18.62 -4.14 17.78
C ASP A 161 -18.40 -5.00 16.53
N ASP A 162 -17.95 -4.38 15.45
CA ASP A 162 -17.68 -5.07 14.19
C ASP A 162 -16.44 -5.97 14.30
N HIS A 163 -15.43 -5.58 15.08
CA HIS A 163 -14.28 -6.43 15.35
C HIS A 163 -14.67 -7.67 16.16
N ILE A 164 -15.47 -7.52 17.22
CA ILE A 164 -15.96 -8.63 18.03
C ILE A 164 -16.75 -9.60 17.15
N LYS A 165 -17.69 -9.11 16.31
CA LYS A 165 -18.43 -9.94 15.36
C LYS A 165 -17.52 -10.68 14.38
N TYR A 166 -16.47 -10.00 13.88
CA TYR A 166 -15.48 -10.59 12.99
C TYR A 166 -14.73 -11.74 13.66
N ILE A 167 -14.22 -11.54 14.87
CA ILE A 167 -13.51 -12.58 15.64
C ILE A 167 -14.45 -13.75 15.96
N TYR A 168 -15.67 -13.47 16.43
CA TYR A 168 -16.67 -14.48 16.71
C TYR A 168 -16.96 -15.38 15.50
N LYS A 169 -17.18 -14.78 14.32
CA LYS A 169 -17.35 -15.54 13.06
C LYS A 169 -16.15 -16.40 12.68
N LYS A 170 -14.93 -16.00 13.06
CA LYS A 170 -13.73 -16.81 12.84
C LYS A 170 -13.69 -18.01 13.80
N LEU A 171 -13.99 -17.79 15.07
CA LEU A 171 -13.92 -18.84 16.10
C LEU A 171 -14.95 -19.94 15.87
N ILE A 172 -16.20 -19.61 15.50
CA ILE A 172 -17.25 -20.60 15.20
C ILE A 172 -16.85 -21.62 14.11
N LYS A 173 -15.94 -21.26 13.22
CA LYS A 173 -15.50 -22.19 12.16
C LYS A 173 -14.57 -23.30 12.68
N PHE A 174 -14.12 -23.22 13.92
CA PHE A 174 -13.25 -24.19 14.55
C PHE A 174 -13.96 -25.03 15.64
N VAL A 175 -15.23 -24.74 15.88
CA VAL A 175 -16.14 -25.50 16.73
C VAL A 175 -17.07 -26.33 15.87
#